data_8345547e2d96592fe819d435ea11a266
#
_entry.id   8345547e2d96592fe819d435ea11a266
#
_cell.length_a   1.000
_cell.length_b   1.000
_cell.length_c   1.000
_cell.angle_alpha   90.00
_cell.angle_beta   90.00
_cell.angle_gamma   90.00
#
_symmetry.space_group_name_H-M   'P 1'
#
loop_
_entity.id
_entity.type
_entity.pdbx_description
1 polymer ?
#
loop_
_entity_poly.entity_id
_entity_poly.type
_entity_poly.pdbx_seq_one_letter_code
_entity_poly.pdbx_strand_id
1 'polypeptide(L)'
;MSTVLFTRRTRWQALTRQRPVPALRVALLASYTADPLVPYLGLDLHERGLAATLTVGPFQQVVQQCLATDGFLAEVRPDVLVVAQRLEEAGEPGPAGDAWATELLAGAEAAVTAARRHGALLVYVLPAVPAARPSGPADAMHADGVAASATVVRQRLRDRLAGDPWVLLVDADEAVRAVGDERAHHPVLFRLAKVPYTEEVFARLGATAATLVASWFGAGCRALVVDGDGLTGAAHLLPALRELRAAGVRVALRATGEGCWSDGDAVDLLSVLDGWVTDDRPLGEQLAEIAAELDVAPAQIVLTGVSAAQFEPTGERPTGERPPGEEPAVEGPPRRVPLGADPAAWSDELRAAGLTNRLPERRWSGGPARSAAAPHAALSLDDFVAGLDVQVDYLPVVADGVGEVAEVVARAYDFALTSALPAAALAERAADLLAIRVRDRLGDYGTSGLVALDRSAERWTVDVFSLSCPVLGKGVEAAVLREVTRRAGAAGADEVVVKWTDTGRNGTARRFLSEVDGLAPADPRVRLRAARASADPTTVSATADAGTAATAVRP
;
A
#
# COMPACT_ATOMS: atom_id res chain seq x y z
N MET A 1 -11.78 -7.45 19.02
CA MET A 1 -10.75 -7.01 18.06
C MET A 1 -11.34 -6.28 16.85
N SER A 2 -12.39 -6.77 16.20
CA SER A 2 -13.04 -6.11 15.05
C SER A 2 -13.47 -4.65 15.31
N THR A 3 -14.03 -4.34 16.48
CA THR A 3 -14.48 -3.00 16.85
C THR A 3 -13.33 -1.98 16.91
N VAL A 4 -12.16 -2.37 17.43
CA VAL A 4 -10.98 -1.49 17.53
C VAL A 4 -10.45 -1.15 16.12
N LEU A 5 -10.36 -2.13 15.21
CA LEU A 5 -9.91 -1.90 13.85
C LEU A 5 -10.88 -1.03 13.05
N PHE A 6 -12.18 -1.24 13.23
CA PHE A 6 -13.21 -0.40 12.64
C PHE A 6 -13.10 1.05 13.14
N THR A 7 -12.90 1.26 14.44
CA THR A 7 -12.72 2.59 15.05
C THR A 7 -11.48 3.27 14.47
N ARG A 8 -10.36 2.57 14.31
CA ARG A 8 -9.13 3.12 13.72
C ARG A 8 -9.34 3.58 12.27
N ARG A 9 -10.01 2.78 11.45
CA ARG A 9 -10.33 3.15 10.07
C ARG A 9 -11.25 4.37 9.98
N THR A 10 -12.27 4.42 10.83
CA THR A 10 -13.20 5.58 10.91
C THR A 10 -12.46 6.85 11.35
N ARG A 11 -11.56 6.73 12.33
CA ARG A 11 -10.73 7.84 12.80
C ARG A 11 -9.80 8.37 11.70
N TRP A 12 -9.17 7.48 10.92
CA TRP A 12 -8.39 7.89 9.75
C TRP A 12 -9.24 8.66 8.72
N GLN A 13 -10.44 8.16 8.41
CA GLN A 13 -11.36 8.85 7.50
C GLN A 13 -11.78 10.24 7.99
N ALA A 14 -11.94 10.40 9.29
CA ALA A 14 -12.24 11.71 9.88
C ALA A 14 -11.04 12.67 9.74
N LEU A 15 -9.83 12.19 9.99
CA LEU A 15 -8.59 12.96 9.84
C LEU A 15 -8.36 13.42 8.39
N THR A 16 -8.58 12.55 7.42
CA THR A 16 -8.39 12.89 6.00
C THR A 16 -9.39 13.92 5.50
N ARG A 17 -10.60 13.97 6.07
CA ARG A 17 -11.59 15.01 5.77
C ARG A 17 -11.17 16.40 6.26
N GLN A 18 -10.42 16.48 7.34
CA GLN A 18 -9.92 17.75 7.89
C GLN A 18 -8.74 18.32 7.07
N ARG A 19 -8.22 17.58 6.11
CA ARG A 19 -7.09 17.95 5.24
C ARG A 19 -5.94 18.62 6.01
N PRO A 20 -5.33 17.94 6.99
CA PRO A 20 -4.14 18.48 7.63
C PRO A 20 -3.06 18.70 6.57
N VAL A 21 -2.26 19.74 6.74
CA VAL A 21 -1.10 19.96 5.87
C VAL A 21 -0.18 18.75 6.03
N PRO A 22 0.13 18.00 4.96
CA PRO A 22 0.93 16.79 5.07
C PRO A 22 2.39 17.15 5.38
N ALA A 23 2.93 16.59 6.48
CA ALA A 23 4.36 16.62 6.74
C ALA A 23 5.11 15.67 5.82
N LEU A 24 4.47 14.55 5.44
CA LEU A 24 5.05 13.51 4.59
C LEU A 24 4.13 13.14 3.41
N ARG A 25 4.73 12.90 2.27
CA ARG A 25 4.09 12.29 1.11
C ARG A 25 4.57 10.84 1.01
N VAL A 26 3.67 9.91 1.15
CA VAL A 26 3.96 8.47 1.13
C VAL A 26 3.36 7.88 -0.14
N ALA A 27 4.21 7.33 -1.00
CA ALA A 27 3.79 6.51 -2.14
C ALA A 27 3.84 5.03 -1.75
N LEU A 28 2.79 4.28 -2.08
CA LEU A 28 2.70 2.84 -1.83
C LEU A 28 2.57 2.09 -3.15
N LEU A 29 3.56 1.25 -3.46
CA LEU A 29 3.54 0.34 -4.60
C LEU A 29 3.46 -1.10 -4.10
N ALA A 30 2.53 -1.90 -4.64
CA ALA A 30 2.36 -3.28 -4.22
C ALA A 30 2.02 -4.21 -5.39
N SER A 31 2.35 -5.50 -5.23
CA SER A 31 1.93 -6.55 -6.17
C SER A 31 0.50 -7.04 -5.92
N TYR A 32 -0.16 -6.50 -4.90
CA TYR A 32 -1.51 -6.85 -4.46
C TYR A 32 -2.30 -5.58 -4.08
N THR A 33 -3.60 -5.70 -3.84
CA THR A 33 -4.42 -4.56 -3.37
C THR A 33 -4.05 -4.20 -1.94
N ALA A 34 -3.27 -3.12 -1.79
CA ALA A 34 -2.72 -2.66 -0.53
C ALA A 34 -3.49 -1.48 0.11
N ASP A 35 -4.61 -1.05 -0.49
CA ASP A 35 -5.46 0.02 0.05
C ASP A 35 -5.83 -0.18 1.53
N PRO A 36 -6.08 -1.41 2.03
CA PRO A 36 -6.35 -1.62 3.46
C PRO A 36 -5.19 -1.24 4.39
N LEU A 37 -3.95 -1.14 3.90
CA LEU A 37 -2.80 -0.68 4.69
C LEU A 37 -2.86 0.82 4.99
N VAL A 38 -3.43 1.61 4.07
CA VAL A 38 -3.43 3.08 4.13
C VAL A 38 -3.98 3.64 5.45
N PRO A 39 -5.18 3.25 5.93
CA PRO A 39 -5.74 3.81 7.16
C PRO A 39 -4.90 3.49 8.40
N TYR A 40 -4.24 2.34 8.44
CA TYR A 40 -3.43 1.94 9.59
C TYR A 40 -2.08 2.65 9.59
N LEU A 41 -1.37 2.63 8.48
CA LEU A 41 -0.09 3.35 8.33
C LEU A 41 -0.29 4.86 8.55
N GLY A 42 -1.32 5.45 7.94
CA GLY A 42 -1.59 6.87 8.04
C GLY A 42 -1.95 7.31 9.45
N LEU A 43 -2.82 6.56 10.13
CA LEU A 43 -3.19 6.86 11.52
C LEU A 43 -1.99 6.74 12.46
N ASP A 44 -1.21 5.67 12.32
CA ASP A 44 -0.04 5.45 13.17
C ASP A 44 1.07 6.50 12.97
N LEU A 45 1.29 6.97 11.73
CA LEU A 45 2.18 8.11 11.46
C LEU A 45 1.64 9.39 12.10
N HIS A 46 0.34 9.64 11.95
CA HIS A 46 -0.29 10.81 12.54
C HIS A 46 -0.20 10.81 14.07
N GLU A 47 -0.45 9.69 14.73
CA GLU A 47 -0.33 9.55 16.19
C GLU A 47 1.11 9.74 16.69
N ARG A 48 2.11 9.59 15.82
CA ARG A 48 3.53 9.88 16.08
C ARG A 48 3.97 11.29 15.68
N GLY A 49 3.03 12.19 15.40
CA GLY A 49 3.33 13.58 15.03
C GLY A 49 3.70 13.79 13.56
N LEU A 50 3.60 12.76 12.72
CA LEU A 50 3.90 12.84 11.30
C LEU A 50 2.59 12.78 10.48
N ALA A 51 2.01 13.93 10.19
CA ALA A 51 0.87 14.00 9.29
C ALA A 51 1.31 13.57 7.87
N ALA A 52 0.65 12.58 7.28
CA ALA A 52 1.04 12.03 6.01
C ALA A 52 -0.12 12.00 5.01
N THR A 53 0.19 12.29 3.74
CA THR A 53 -0.69 11.93 2.61
C THR A 53 -0.18 10.61 2.02
N LEU A 54 -1.06 9.62 1.94
CA LEU A 54 -0.74 8.32 1.38
C LEU A 54 -1.45 8.15 0.03
N THR A 55 -0.67 7.83 -0.99
CA THR A 55 -1.18 7.58 -2.34
C THR A 55 -0.77 6.18 -2.77
N VAL A 56 -1.75 5.37 -3.15
CA VAL A 56 -1.50 4.02 -3.68
C VAL A 56 -1.30 4.10 -5.18
N GLY A 57 -0.23 3.49 -5.65
CA GLY A 57 0.09 3.44 -7.06
C GLY A 57 -0.68 2.37 -7.83
N PRO A 58 -0.48 2.29 -9.14
CA PRO A 58 -1.13 1.31 -9.99
C PRO A 58 -0.87 -0.14 -9.53
N PHE A 59 -1.92 -0.94 -9.57
CA PHE A 59 -1.89 -2.34 -9.13
C PHE A 59 -0.88 -3.18 -9.94
N GLN A 60 -0.06 -3.98 -9.27
CA GLN A 60 0.96 -4.87 -9.86
C GLN A 60 2.02 -4.18 -10.76
N GLN A 61 2.20 -2.88 -10.67
CA GLN A 61 3.16 -2.14 -11.50
C GLN A 61 4.38 -1.67 -10.70
N VAL A 62 4.84 -2.44 -9.71
CA VAL A 62 5.95 -2.03 -8.84
C VAL A 62 7.19 -1.67 -9.65
N VAL A 63 7.67 -2.57 -10.49
CA VAL A 63 8.90 -2.37 -11.27
C VAL A 63 8.71 -1.29 -12.32
N GLN A 64 7.58 -1.30 -13.03
CA GLN A 64 7.26 -0.32 -14.06
C GLN A 64 7.26 1.11 -13.50
N GLN A 65 6.58 1.33 -12.36
CA GLN A 65 6.52 2.65 -11.73
C GLN A 65 7.87 3.08 -11.13
N CYS A 66 8.67 2.13 -10.65
CA CYS A 66 10.03 2.42 -10.19
C CYS A 66 10.99 2.78 -11.34
N LEU A 67 10.84 2.18 -12.51
CA LEU A 67 11.69 2.43 -13.68
C LEU A 67 11.24 3.67 -14.47
N ALA A 68 9.94 3.99 -14.47
CA ALA A 68 9.41 5.15 -15.17
C ALA A 68 10.06 6.45 -14.67
N THR A 69 10.41 7.32 -15.60
CA THR A 69 10.96 8.66 -15.31
C THR A 69 9.87 9.70 -15.09
N ASP A 70 8.72 9.49 -15.69
CA ASP A 70 7.47 10.23 -15.61
C ASP A 70 6.35 9.28 -15.17
N GLY A 71 5.31 9.79 -14.56
CA GLY A 71 4.18 8.99 -14.07
C GLY A 71 4.00 9.08 -12.56
N PHE A 72 3.45 8.04 -11.94
CA PHE A 72 2.98 8.06 -10.56
C PHE A 72 3.98 8.62 -9.54
N LEU A 73 5.23 8.13 -9.53
CA LEU A 73 6.23 8.61 -8.56
C LEU A 73 6.67 10.04 -8.84
N ALA A 74 6.73 10.46 -10.11
CA ALA A 74 7.04 11.83 -10.49
C ALA A 74 5.91 12.81 -10.13
N GLU A 75 4.65 12.36 -10.19
CA GLU A 75 3.47 13.12 -9.76
C GLU A 75 3.40 13.27 -8.24
N VAL A 76 3.57 12.17 -7.50
CA VAL A 76 3.48 12.15 -6.02
C VAL A 76 4.68 12.84 -5.38
N ARG A 77 5.87 12.71 -5.94
CA ARG A 77 7.14 13.19 -5.37
C ARG A 77 7.29 12.75 -3.91
N PRO A 78 7.35 11.44 -3.65
CA PRO A 78 7.28 10.91 -2.30
C PRO A 78 8.48 11.30 -1.45
N ASP A 79 8.24 11.52 -0.16
CA ASP A 79 9.27 11.55 0.88
C ASP A 79 9.56 10.14 1.42
N VAL A 80 8.56 9.25 1.32
CA VAL A 80 8.65 7.84 1.67
C VAL A 80 8.05 6.99 0.55
N LEU A 81 8.81 6.04 0.04
CA LEU A 81 8.34 5.03 -0.90
C LEU A 81 8.17 3.70 -0.15
N VAL A 82 6.95 3.21 -0.06
CA VAL A 82 6.66 1.88 0.50
C VAL A 82 6.49 0.89 -0.65
N VAL A 83 7.25 -0.20 -0.62
CA VAL A 83 7.16 -1.28 -1.63
C VAL A 83 6.80 -2.58 -0.95
N ALA A 84 5.71 -3.21 -1.39
CA ALA A 84 5.17 -4.44 -0.82
C ALA A 84 4.85 -5.46 -1.91
N GLN A 85 5.70 -6.48 -2.03
CA GLN A 85 5.56 -7.56 -2.99
C GLN A 85 5.31 -8.89 -2.28
N ARG A 86 4.61 -9.81 -2.94
CA ARG A 86 4.41 -11.19 -2.48
C ARG A 86 5.17 -12.16 -3.38
N LEU A 87 5.58 -13.28 -2.80
CA LEU A 87 6.26 -14.36 -3.53
C LEU A 87 5.34 -14.99 -4.57
N GLU A 88 4.07 -15.18 -4.23
CA GLU A 88 3.09 -15.85 -5.09
C GLU A 88 2.76 -15.08 -6.38
N GLU A 89 3.00 -13.78 -6.42
CA GLU A 89 2.87 -12.98 -7.63
C GLU A 89 4.16 -12.92 -8.48
N ALA A 90 5.25 -13.47 -7.99
CA ALA A 90 6.50 -13.58 -8.74
C ALA A 90 6.61 -14.87 -9.58
N GLY A 91 5.50 -15.58 -9.77
CA GLY A 91 5.44 -16.83 -10.52
C GLY A 91 5.85 -18.06 -9.70
N GLU A 92 6.28 -19.11 -10.37
CA GLU A 92 6.76 -20.33 -9.71
C GLU A 92 8.15 -20.13 -9.09
N PRO A 93 8.47 -20.75 -7.94
CA PRO A 93 9.72 -20.49 -7.22
C PRO A 93 10.99 -20.86 -8.03
N GLY A 94 10.89 -21.85 -8.91
CA GLY A 94 12.05 -22.44 -9.54
C GLY A 94 12.95 -23.21 -8.55
N PRO A 95 14.05 -23.81 -9.01
CA PRO A 95 14.99 -24.52 -8.14
C PRO A 95 15.54 -23.59 -7.04
N ALA A 96 15.42 -24.00 -5.77
CA ALA A 96 15.86 -23.24 -4.60
C ALA A 96 15.35 -21.78 -4.52
N GLY A 97 14.22 -21.48 -5.18
CA GLY A 97 13.64 -20.15 -5.21
C GLY A 97 14.36 -19.15 -6.13
N ASP A 98 15.18 -19.61 -7.05
CA ASP A 98 15.99 -18.72 -7.92
C ASP A 98 15.14 -17.82 -8.82
N ALA A 99 14.00 -18.30 -9.32
CA ALA A 99 13.09 -17.50 -10.12
C ALA A 99 12.46 -16.38 -9.27
N TRP A 100 11.98 -16.68 -8.07
CA TRP A 100 11.49 -15.67 -7.12
C TRP A 100 12.58 -14.67 -6.74
N ALA A 101 13.81 -15.16 -6.46
CA ALA A 101 14.92 -14.30 -6.10
C ALA A 101 15.26 -13.32 -7.23
N THR A 102 15.31 -13.79 -8.47
CA THR A 102 15.61 -12.95 -9.64
C THR A 102 14.58 -11.84 -9.77
N GLU A 103 13.29 -12.18 -9.68
CA GLU A 103 12.21 -11.22 -9.87
C GLU A 103 12.15 -10.19 -8.73
N LEU A 104 12.18 -10.66 -7.47
CA LEU A 104 12.07 -9.74 -6.34
C LEU A 104 13.33 -8.90 -6.13
N LEU A 105 14.51 -9.41 -6.41
CA LEU A 105 15.74 -8.61 -6.36
C LEU A 105 15.75 -7.53 -7.44
N ALA A 106 15.31 -7.84 -8.66
CA ALA A 106 15.15 -6.82 -9.71
C ALA A 106 14.17 -5.72 -9.27
N GLY A 107 13.04 -6.11 -8.68
CA GLY A 107 12.07 -5.16 -8.11
C GLY A 107 12.64 -4.32 -6.97
N ALA A 108 13.41 -4.93 -6.08
CA ALA A 108 14.05 -4.24 -4.96
C ALA A 108 15.11 -3.24 -5.45
N GLU A 109 15.90 -3.59 -6.46
CA GLU A 109 16.90 -2.68 -7.05
C GLU A 109 16.25 -1.51 -7.79
N ALA A 110 15.18 -1.77 -8.53
CA ALA A 110 14.38 -0.72 -9.14
C ALA A 110 13.81 0.24 -8.09
N ALA A 111 13.29 -0.30 -6.96
CA ALA A 111 12.77 0.50 -5.85
C ALA A 111 13.84 1.35 -5.17
N VAL A 112 15.04 0.80 -4.91
CA VAL A 112 16.18 1.57 -4.37
C VAL A 112 16.57 2.70 -5.32
N THR A 113 16.64 2.41 -6.61
CA THR A 113 16.99 3.41 -7.63
C THR A 113 15.94 4.51 -7.72
N ALA A 114 14.65 4.15 -7.70
CA ALA A 114 13.54 5.11 -7.68
C ALA A 114 13.56 5.97 -6.41
N ALA A 115 13.72 5.36 -5.24
CA ALA A 115 13.78 6.09 -3.97
C ALA A 115 14.93 7.12 -3.97
N ARG A 116 16.12 6.74 -4.44
CA ARG A 116 17.25 7.67 -4.59
C ARG A 116 16.98 8.79 -5.58
N ARG A 117 16.36 8.47 -6.72
CA ARG A 117 16.00 9.48 -7.75
C ARG A 117 15.08 10.56 -7.18
N HIS A 118 14.12 10.16 -6.34
CA HIS A 118 13.15 11.08 -5.74
C HIS A 118 13.61 11.67 -4.40
N GLY A 119 14.75 11.23 -3.84
CA GLY A 119 15.21 11.65 -2.52
C GLY A 119 14.31 11.09 -1.40
N ALA A 120 13.70 9.92 -1.62
CA ALA A 120 12.76 9.29 -0.72
C ALA A 120 13.42 8.22 0.17
N LEU A 121 12.91 8.05 1.38
CA LEU A 121 13.17 6.89 2.21
C LEU A 121 12.44 5.68 1.62
N LEU A 122 13.14 4.56 1.41
CA LEU A 122 12.50 3.31 1.00
C LEU A 122 12.10 2.48 2.23
N VAL A 123 10.83 2.13 2.31
CA VAL A 123 10.32 1.10 3.22
C VAL A 123 10.01 -0.14 2.38
N TYR A 124 10.86 -1.14 2.47
CA TYR A 124 10.66 -2.38 1.73
C TYR A 124 10.04 -3.44 2.62
N VAL A 125 8.87 -3.92 2.24
CA VAL A 125 8.17 -4.98 2.97
C VAL A 125 8.69 -6.33 2.49
N LEU A 126 9.48 -7.01 3.33
CA LEU A 126 9.92 -8.37 3.05
C LEU A 126 8.71 -9.30 2.94
N PRO A 127 8.58 -10.09 1.87
CA PRO A 127 7.41 -10.92 1.64
C PRO A 127 7.23 -11.97 2.74
N ALA A 128 5.99 -12.28 3.07
CA ALA A 128 5.68 -13.41 3.95
C ALA A 128 5.98 -14.74 3.23
N VAL A 129 6.22 -15.78 4.01
CA VAL A 129 6.30 -17.15 3.47
C VAL A 129 4.90 -17.57 3.02
N PRO A 130 4.71 -18.05 1.77
CA PRO A 130 3.40 -18.47 1.31
C PRO A 130 2.76 -19.53 2.21
N ALA A 131 1.48 -19.39 2.54
CA ALA A 131 0.77 -20.38 3.34
C ALA A 131 0.52 -21.70 2.58
N ALA A 132 0.31 -21.60 1.26
CA ALA A 132 0.09 -22.78 0.42
C ALA A 132 1.36 -23.62 0.26
N ARG A 133 1.24 -24.90 0.49
CA ARG A 133 2.31 -25.90 0.35
C ARG A 133 1.82 -26.97 -0.63
N PRO A 134 2.17 -26.88 -1.94
CA PRO A 134 1.75 -27.87 -2.93
C PRO A 134 2.12 -29.30 -2.55
N SER A 135 3.28 -29.49 -1.92
CA SER A 135 3.76 -30.79 -1.42
C SER A 135 3.16 -31.19 -0.05
N GLY A 136 2.25 -30.38 0.50
CA GLY A 136 1.68 -30.59 1.82
C GLY A 136 2.74 -30.65 2.93
N PRO A 137 2.59 -31.53 3.94
CA PRO A 137 3.57 -31.67 5.02
C PRO A 137 4.97 -32.09 4.55
N ALA A 138 5.08 -32.71 3.38
CA ALA A 138 6.37 -33.11 2.81
C ALA A 138 7.20 -31.92 2.31
N ASP A 139 6.64 -30.73 2.20
CA ASP A 139 7.35 -29.50 1.80
C ASP A 139 8.63 -29.29 2.62
N ALA A 140 8.58 -29.56 3.91
CA ALA A 140 9.72 -29.42 4.81
C ALA A 140 10.87 -30.43 4.53
N MET A 141 10.63 -31.47 3.76
CA MET A 141 11.64 -32.48 3.38
C MET A 141 12.35 -32.14 2.07
N HIS A 142 11.85 -31.17 1.32
CA HIS A 142 12.39 -30.76 0.04
C HIS A 142 13.27 -29.51 0.17
N ALA A 143 14.49 -29.57 -0.37
CA ALA A 143 15.39 -28.42 -0.39
C ALA A 143 14.86 -27.27 -1.29
N ASP A 144 14.01 -27.60 -2.26
CA ASP A 144 13.28 -26.72 -3.16
C ASP A 144 11.81 -26.51 -2.75
N GLY A 145 11.44 -26.95 -1.54
CA GLY A 145 10.12 -26.71 -0.97
C GLY A 145 9.83 -25.20 -0.84
N VAL A 146 8.55 -24.84 -0.84
CA VAL A 146 8.09 -23.45 -0.79
C VAL A 146 8.69 -22.70 0.41
N ALA A 147 8.71 -23.32 1.59
CA ALA A 147 9.25 -22.68 2.80
C ALA A 147 10.76 -22.48 2.72
N ALA A 148 11.51 -23.45 2.20
CA ALA A 148 12.95 -23.37 2.02
C ALA A 148 13.30 -22.28 0.97
N SER A 149 12.64 -22.32 -0.17
CA SER A 149 12.80 -21.33 -1.25
C SER A 149 12.49 -19.91 -0.77
N ALA A 150 11.37 -19.72 -0.06
CA ALA A 150 11.01 -18.43 0.51
C ALA A 150 12.08 -17.90 1.50
N THR A 151 12.63 -18.79 2.33
CA THR A 151 13.69 -18.43 3.28
C THR A 151 14.94 -17.92 2.56
N VAL A 152 15.37 -18.60 1.50
CA VAL A 152 16.52 -18.18 0.68
C VAL A 152 16.29 -16.82 0.05
N VAL A 153 15.12 -16.62 -0.57
CA VAL A 153 14.77 -15.35 -1.22
C VAL A 153 14.75 -14.20 -0.21
N ARG A 154 14.10 -14.39 0.92
CA ARG A 154 14.03 -13.38 1.99
C ARG A 154 15.43 -13.04 2.53
N GLN A 155 16.31 -14.03 2.65
CA GLN A 155 17.69 -13.77 3.07
C GLN A 155 18.45 -12.95 2.01
N ARG A 156 18.36 -13.32 0.74
CA ARG A 156 18.99 -12.56 -0.36
C ARG A 156 18.49 -11.09 -0.42
N LEU A 157 17.19 -10.86 -0.19
CA LEU A 157 16.63 -9.52 -0.10
C LEU A 157 17.20 -8.73 1.09
N ARG A 158 17.31 -9.37 2.27
CA ARG A 158 17.95 -8.73 3.44
C ARG A 158 19.40 -8.37 3.17
N ASP A 159 20.18 -9.30 2.65
CA ASP A 159 21.61 -9.09 2.35
C ASP A 159 21.81 -7.94 1.35
N ARG A 160 20.90 -7.82 0.38
CA ARG A 160 20.96 -6.74 -0.63
C ARG A 160 20.55 -5.38 -0.05
N LEU A 161 19.58 -5.33 0.85
CA LEU A 161 18.92 -4.10 1.26
C LEU A 161 19.38 -3.56 2.61
N ALA A 162 19.76 -4.42 3.57
CA ALA A 162 20.01 -4.01 4.95
C ALA A 162 21.21 -3.06 5.13
N GLY A 163 22.15 -3.08 4.19
CA GLY A 163 23.33 -2.18 4.22
C GLY A 163 23.05 -0.76 3.74
N ASP A 164 21.91 -0.53 3.08
CA ASP A 164 21.57 0.79 2.55
C ASP A 164 20.97 1.68 3.65
N PRO A 165 21.57 2.84 3.95
CA PRO A 165 21.08 3.73 5.00
C PRO A 165 19.70 4.33 4.70
N TRP A 166 19.24 4.32 3.49
CA TRP A 166 17.94 4.87 3.06
C TRP A 166 16.88 3.79 2.88
N VAL A 167 17.12 2.59 3.39
CA VAL A 167 16.19 1.47 3.32
C VAL A 167 15.82 1.00 4.71
N LEU A 168 14.53 0.92 4.97
CA LEU A 168 13.93 0.27 6.14
C LEU A 168 13.27 -1.02 5.71
N LEU A 169 13.45 -2.09 6.49
CA LEU A 169 12.84 -3.39 6.23
C LEU A 169 11.69 -3.63 7.19
N VAL A 170 10.52 -3.95 6.67
CA VAL A 170 9.34 -4.40 7.42
C VAL A 170 9.11 -5.87 7.10
N ASP A 171 8.97 -6.73 8.10
CA ASP A 171 8.80 -8.16 7.90
C ASP A 171 7.31 -8.54 7.87
N ALA A 172 6.78 -8.87 6.68
CA ALA A 172 5.39 -9.30 6.55
C ALA A 172 5.13 -10.67 7.19
N ASP A 173 6.13 -11.56 7.21
CA ASP A 173 6.02 -12.87 7.82
C ASP A 173 5.86 -12.78 9.36
N GLU A 174 6.53 -11.81 9.98
CA GLU A 174 6.33 -11.54 11.40
C GLU A 174 4.90 -11.10 11.71
N ALA A 175 4.33 -10.21 10.88
CA ALA A 175 2.95 -9.78 11.03
C ALA A 175 1.95 -10.93 10.83
N VAL A 176 2.18 -11.80 9.83
CA VAL A 176 1.37 -13.00 9.57
C VAL A 176 1.46 -13.97 10.75
N ARG A 177 2.66 -14.30 11.23
CA ARG A 177 2.86 -15.20 12.37
C ARG A 177 2.22 -14.68 13.66
N ALA A 178 2.30 -13.38 13.91
CA ALA A 178 1.69 -12.77 15.09
C ALA A 178 0.15 -12.82 15.09
N VAL A 179 -0.47 -12.88 13.90
CA VAL A 179 -1.92 -13.07 13.75
C VAL A 179 -2.30 -14.56 13.74
N GLY A 180 -1.41 -15.40 13.23
CA GLY A 180 -1.59 -16.82 12.98
C GLY A 180 -2.11 -17.07 11.56
N ASP A 181 -1.50 -18.01 10.85
CA ASP A 181 -1.72 -18.28 9.42
C ASP A 181 -3.20 -18.40 9.02
N GLU A 182 -3.99 -19.13 9.80
CA GLU A 182 -5.42 -19.35 9.52
C GLU A 182 -6.23 -18.03 9.54
N ARG A 183 -5.83 -17.06 10.37
CA ARG A 183 -6.51 -15.77 10.52
C ARG A 183 -5.87 -14.66 9.73
N ALA A 184 -4.65 -14.86 9.23
CA ALA A 184 -3.88 -13.85 8.54
C ALA A 184 -4.36 -13.63 7.09
N HIS A 185 -4.91 -14.66 6.48
CA HIS A 185 -5.26 -14.67 5.06
C HIS A 185 -6.77 -14.58 4.85
N HIS A 186 -7.17 -13.94 3.75
CA HIS A 186 -8.58 -13.82 3.37
C HIS A 186 -8.82 -14.37 1.95
N PRO A 187 -8.95 -15.70 1.76
CA PRO A 187 -9.00 -16.33 0.44
C PRO A 187 -10.10 -15.80 -0.47
N VAL A 188 -11.25 -15.44 0.08
CA VAL A 188 -12.39 -14.88 -0.69
C VAL A 188 -12.05 -13.47 -1.20
N LEU A 189 -11.54 -12.57 -0.34
CA LEU A 189 -11.15 -11.22 -0.76
C LEU A 189 -9.96 -11.26 -1.71
N PHE A 190 -9.01 -12.20 -1.51
CA PHE A 190 -7.92 -12.36 -2.45
C PHE A 190 -8.41 -12.74 -3.85
N ARG A 191 -9.37 -13.66 -3.94
CA ARG A 191 -9.95 -14.08 -5.22
C ARG A 191 -10.73 -12.95 -5.91
N LEU A 192 -11.51 -12.18 -5.13
CA LEU A 192 -12.40 -11.14 -5.66
C LEU A 192 -11.69 -9.81 -5.90
N ALA A 193 -10.78 -9.41 -5.03
CA ALA A 193 -10.21 -8.06 -4.99
C ALA A 193 -8.68 -8.05 -4.82
N LYS A 194 -8.02 -9.21 -4.91
CA LYS A 194 -6.57 -9.35 -4.70
C LYS A 194 -6.07 -8.77 -3.36
N VAL A 195 -6.90 -8.80 -2.33
CA VAL A 195 -6.54 -8.44 -0.95
C VAL A 195 -6.11 -9.72 -0.21
N PRO A 196 -4.79 -9.93 0.02
CA PRO A 196 -4.30 -11.23 0.51
C PRO A 196 -4.48 -11.40 2.02
N TYR A 197 -4.41 -10.31 2.76
CA TYR A 197 -4.34 -10.33 4.21
C TYR A 197 -5.61 -9.77 4.87
N THR A 198 -5.82 -10.18 6.11
CA THR A 198 -6.86 -9.58 6.96
C THR A 198 -6.46 -8.21 7.48
N GLU A 199 -7.43 -7.45 7.97
CA GLU A 199 -7.19 -6.11 8.55
C GLU A 199 -6.19 -6.16 9.71
N GLU A 200 -6.13 -7.27 10.46
CA GLU A 200 -5.19 -7.45 11.58
C GLU A 200 -3.73 -7.43 11.10
N VAL A 201 -3.43 -8.10 10.00
CA VAL A 201 -2.08 -8.10 9.40
C VAL A 201 -1.74 -6.72 8.87
N PHE A 202 -2.66 -6.06 8.15
CA PHE A 202 -2.43 -4.70 7.66
C PHE A 202 -2.22 -3.69 8.80
N ALA A 203 -2.94 -3.84 9.91
CA ALA A 203 -2.75 -2.99 11.08
C ALA A 203 -1.35 -3.18 11.70
N ARG A 204 -0.85 -4.41 11.78
CA ARG A 204 0.50 -4.69 12.27
C ARG A 204 1.57 -4.17 11.33
N LEU A 205 1.43 -4.40 10.02
CA LEU A 205 2.34 -3.86 9.01
C LEU A 205 2.40 -2.32 9.06
N GLY A 206 1.23 -1.68 9.16
CA GLY A 206 1.12 -0.23 9.29
C GLY A 206 1.80 0.30 10.54
N ALA A 207 1.58 -0.35 11.69
CA ALA A 207 2.21 0.04 12.96
C ALA A 207 3.74 -0.11 12.92
N THR A 208 4.24 -1.22 12.37
CA THR A 208 5.69 -1.46 12.24
C THR A 208 6.31 -0.44 11.29
N ALA A 209 5.74 -0.25 10.11
CA ALA A 209 6.24 0.72 9.14
C ALA A 209 6.22 2.15 9.71
N ALA A 210 5.13 2.57 10.35
CA ALA A 210 5.03 3.88 10.98
C ALA A 210 6.06 4.09 12.10
N THR A 211 6.32 3.05 12.91
CA THR A 211 7.32 3.09 13.97
C THR A 211 8.72 3.31 13.40
N LEU A 212 9.08 2.57 12.34
CA LEU A 212 10.38 2.70 11.68
C LEU A 212 10.54 4.06 11.00
N VAL A 213 9.52 4.50 10.25
CA VAL A 213 9.52 5.80 9.58
C VAL A 213 9.62 6.93 10.60
N ALA A 214 8.81 6.89 11.66
CA ALA A 214 8.84 7.91 12.70
C ALA A 214 10.22 7.99 13.39
N SER A 215 10.82 6.84 13.67
CA SER A 215 12.17 6.81 14.27
C SER A 215 13.22 7.36 13.31
N TRP A 216 13.10 7.06 12.02
CA TRP A 216 14.03 7.55 11.01
C TRP A 216 13.96 9.08 10.88
N PHE A 217 12.75 9.68 10.97
CA PHE A 217 12.53 11.13 10.97
C PHE A 217 12.68 11.78 12.36
N GLY A 218 13.21 11.08 13.35
CA GLY A 218 13.47 11.65 14.67
C GLY A 218 12.26 11.69 15.62
N ALA A 219 11.12 11.12 15.23
CA ALA A 219 9.91 11.00 16.05
C ALA A 219 9.86 9.69 16.87
N GLY A 220 10.98 9.00 17.01
CA GLY A 220 11.09 7.80 17.83
C GLY A 220 10.96 8.11 19.32
N CYS A 221 10.49 7.13 20.13
CA CYS A 221 10.44 7.27 21.58
C CYS A 221 11.86 7.40 22.15
N ARG A 222 12.17 8.53 22.77
CA ARG A 222 13.43 8.76 23.49
C ARG A 222 13.22 8.83 25.00
N ALA A 223 12.02 9.16 25.45
CA ALA A 223 11.65 9.14 26.84
C ALA A 223 10.26 8.54 27.05
N LEU A 224 10.14 7.67 28.03
CA LEU A 224 8.87 7.17 28.53
C LEU A 224 8.56 7.87 29.86
N VAL A 225 7.47 8.58 29.94
CA VAL A 225 6.96 9.18 31.17
C VAL A 225 5.85 8.30 31.74
N VAL A 226 6.09 7.78 32.93
CA VAL A 226 5.10 7.01 33.67
C VAL A 226 4.20 7.99 34.45
N ASP A 227 2.90 7.91 34.22
CA ASP A 227 1.91 8.63 35.00
C ASP A 227 1.64 7.88 36.31
N GLY A 228 2.07 8.45 37.42
CA GLY A 228 1.94 7.86 38.73
C GLY A 228 0.55 7.98 39.34
N ASP A 229 -0.32 8.85 38.80
CA ASP A 229 -1.64 9.06 39.35
C ASP A 229 -2.51 7.80 39.17
N GLY A 230 -2.96 7.25 40.30
CA GLY A 230 -3.76 6.01 40.31
C GLY A 230 -2.99 4.74 39.97
N LEU A 231 -1.66 4.79 39.86
CA LEU A 231 -0.81 3.63 39.55
C LEU A 231 -0.62 2.77 40.81
N THR A 232 -1.27 1.60 40.84
CA THR A 232 -1.07 0.58 41.85
C THR A 232 -0.46 -0.66 41.24
N GLY A 233 0.61 -1.23 41.81
CA GLY A 233 1.32 -2.37 41.24
C GLY A 233 2.42 -1.97 40.24
N ALA A 234 3.09 -0.87 40.47
CA ALA A 234 4.19 -0.34 39.64
C ALA A 234 5.33 -1.35 39.42
N ALA A 235 5.51 -2.32 40.34
CA ALA A 235 6.48 -3.41 40.18
C ALA A 235 6.31 -4.22 38.90
N HIS A 236 5.07 -4.34 38.39
CA HIS A 236 4.78 -5.04 37.14
C HIS A 236 5.33 -4.33 35.90
N LEU A 237 5.66 -3.03 35.97
CA LEU A 237 6.31 -2.29 34.89
C LEU A 237 7.83 -2.51 34.84
N LEU A 238 8.45 -2.84 35.94
CA LEU A 238 9.93 -2.89 36.07
C LEU A 238 10.63 -3.71 34.98
N PRO A 239 10.16 -4.91 34.60
CA PRO A 239 10.81 -5.67 33.54
C PRO A 239 10.87 -4.90 32.21
N ALA A 240 9.75 -4.32 31.78
CA ALA A 240 9.69 -3.54 30.54
C ALA A 240 10.48 -2.23 30.63
N LEU A 241 10.45 -1.54 31.77
CA LEU A 241 11.22 -0.30 31.99
C LEU A 241 12.73 -0.56 31.94
N ARG A 242 13.21 -1.66 32.51
CA ARG A 242 14.61 -2.07 32.41
C ARG A 242 15.04 -2.38 30.99
N GLU A 243 14.19 -3.08 30.23
CA GLU A 243 14.41 -3.36 28.81
C GLU A 243 14.48 -2.05 27.99
N LEU A 244 13.55 -1.12 28.23
CA LEU A 244 13.51 0.18 27.57
C LEU A 244 14.80 0.99 27.85
N ARG A 245 15.23 1.06 29.12
CA ARG A 245 16.50 1.73 29.48
C ARG A 245 17.72 1.06 28.85
N ALA A 246 17.77 -0.27 28.84
CA ALA A 246 18.81 -1.01 28.14
C ALA A 246 18.82 -0.74 26.63
N ALA A 247 17.68 -0.35 26.08
CA ALA A 247 17.53 0.08 24.69
C ALA A 247 17.84 1.57 24.47
N GLY A 248 18.17 2.34 25.52
CA GLY A 248 18.51 3.76 25.44
C GLY A 248 17.31 4.71 25.55
N VAL A 249 16.12 4.21 25.92
CA VAL A 249 14.96 5.04 26.23
C VAL A 249 15.10 5.53 27.68
N ARG A 250 15.01 6.82 27.91
CA ARG A 250 14.99 7.39 29.25
C ARG A 250 13.63 7.16 29.90
N VAL A 251 13.60 6.98 31.22
CA VAL A 251 12.36 6.74 31.96
C VAL A 251 12.19 7.83 32.98
N ALA A 252 11.07 8.52 32.95
CA ALA A 252 10.69 9.51 33.95
C ALA A 252 9.34 9.21 34.57
N LEU A 253 9.08 9.83 35.71
CA LEU A 253 7.81 9.77 36.42
C LEU A 253 7.19 11.16 36.47
N ARG A 254 5.89 11.22 36.31
CA ARG A 254 5.11 12.38 36.71
C ARG A 254 4.00 11.97 37.67
N ALA A 255 3.63 12.81 38.64
CA ALA A 255 2.49 12.59 39.53
C ALA A 255 1.95 13.92 40.06
N THR A 256 0.67 13.95 40.48
CA THR A 256 0.08 15.06 41.21
C THR A 256 0.16 14.78 42.73
N GLY A 257 0.88 15.63 43.45
CA GLY A 257 1.00 15.55 44.91
C GLY A 257 2.02 14.53 45.48
N GLU A 258 2.40 14.72 46.72
CA GLU A 258 3.45 13.93 47.42
C GLU A 258 2.98 12.55 47.94
N GLY A 259 1.69 12.21 47.78
CA GLY A 259 1.08 11.06 48.45
C GLY A 259 1.00 9.75 47.62
N CYS A 260 1.54 9.71 46.42
CA CYS A 260 1.29 8.59 45.49
C CYS A 260 2.05 7.29 45.80
N TRP A 261 3.00 7.30 46.74
CA TRP A 261 4.04 6.27 46.88
C TRP A 261 4.19 5.77 48.32
N SER A 262 3.17 5.14 48.86
CA SER A 262 3.23 4.66 50.25
C SER A 262 3.75 3.21 50.44
N ASP A 263 3.97 2.45 49.37
CA ASP A 263 4.31 1.03 49.45
C ASP A 263 5.69 0.71 48.87
N GLY A 264 6.32 -0.37 49.34
CA GLY A 264 7.69 -0.77 49.01
C GLY A 264 8.00 -0.92 47.52
N ASP A 265 6.99 -1.02 46.67
CA ASP A 265 7.09 -1.07 45.20
C ASP A 265 7.68 0.25 44.62
N ALA A 266 7.53 1.36 45.30
CA ALA A 266 8.04 2.67 44.90
C ALA A 266 9.58 2.72 44.83
N VAL A 267 10.25 2.08 45.79
CA VAL A 267 11.72 2.11 45.87
C VAL A 267 12.38 1.45 44.66
N ASP A 268 11.77 0.35 44.18
CA ASP A 268 12.29 -0.35 43.02
C ASP A 268 12.06 0.45 41.73
N LEU A 269 10.94 1.16 41.61
CA LEU A 269 10.65 2.01 40.44
C LEU A 269 11.65 3.18 40.38
N LEU A 270 11.93 3.84 41.51
CA LEU A 270 12.94 4.92 41.60
C LEU A 270 14.32 4.50 41.04
N SER A 271 14.69 3.22 41.18
CA SER A 271 15.96 2.70 40.67
C SER A 271 16.09 2.72 39.15
N VAL A 272 14.99 2.84 38.43
CA VAL A 272 14.94 2.85 36.96
C VAL A 272 14.59 4.21 36.36
N LEU A 273 14.35 5.23 37.21
CA LEU A 273 14.02 6.58 36.73
C LEU A 273 15.28 7.38 36.40
N ASP A 274 15.18 8.20 35.37
CA ASP A 274 16.20 9.19 34.98
C ASP A 274 15.78 10.61 35.38
N GLY A 275 14.49 10.82 35.76
CA GLY A 275 13.93 12.08 36.25
C GLY A 275 12.52 11.91 36.81
N TRP A 276 12.03 12.88 37.55
CA TRP A 276 10.64 12.89 38.03
C TRP A 276 10.16 14.30 38.33
N VAL A 277 8.83 14.52 38.13
CA VAL A 277 8.11 15.74 38.50
C VAL A 277 6.89 15.35 39.32
N THR A 278 6.76 15.91 40.52
CA THR A 278 5.64 15.65 41.44
C THR A 278 5.11 16.97 41.98
N ASP A 279 4.12 17.54 41.26
CA ASP A 279 3.44 18.76 41.64
C ASP A 279 2.05 18.84 41.00
N ASP A 280 1.29 19.88 41.38
CA ASP A 280 -0.09 20.08 40.90
C ASP A 280 -0.18 20.95 39.62
N ARG A 281 0.94 21.22 38.94
CA ARG A 281 0.91 21.97 37.67
C ARG A 281 0.19 21.21 36.58
N PRO A 282 -0.32 21.90 35.55
CA PRO A 282 -0.90 21.26 34.39
C PRO A 282 0.06 20.25 33.73
N LEU A 283 -0.46 19.12 33.27
CA LEU A 283 0.32 18.04 32.63
C LEU A 283 1.29 18.56 31.56
N GLY A 284 0.87 19.54 30.75
CA GLY A 284 1.73 20.11 29.69
C GLY A 284 2.99 20.77 30.22
N GLU A 285 2.90 21.45 31.38
CA GLU A 285 4.05 22.09 32.03
C GLU A 285 4.99 21.04 32.66
N GLN A 286 4.44 20.02 33.32
CA GLN A 286 5.22 18.90 33.86
C GLN A 286 5.98 18.16 32.76
N LEU A 287 5.33 17.88 31.61
CA LEU A 287 5.96 17.22 30.49
C LEU A 287 7.01 18.10 29.80
N ALA A 288 6.81 19.42 29.77
CA ALA A 288 7.80 20.35 29.24
C ALA A 288 9.08 20.40 30.11
N GLU A 289 8.92 20.35 31.44
CA GLU A 289 10.07 20.28 32.37
C GLU A 289 10.81 18.97 32.19
N ILE A 290 10.11 17.83 32.16
CA ILE A 290 10.74 16.51 31.91
C ILE A 290 11.44 16.50 30.57
N ALA A 291 10.85 17.09 29.53
CA ALA A 291 11.46 17.20 28.21
C ALA A 291 12.80 17.96 28.25
N ALA A 292 12.81 19.08 28.98
CA ALA A 292 14.02 19.91 29.15
C ALA A 292 15.08 19.19 29.99
N GLU A 293 14.70 18.54 31.11
CA GLU A 293 15.63 17.81 31.95
C GLU A 293 16.28 16.63 31.24
N LEU A 294 15.50 15.91 30.44
CA LEU A 294 15.97 14.74 29.70
C LEU A 294 16.56 15.09 28.32
N ASP A 295 16.60 16.36 27.93
CA ASP A 295 17.07 16.81 26.61
C ASP A 295 16.42 16.03 25.45
N VAL A 296 15.08 16.02 25.44
CA VAL A 296 14.26 15.36 24.42
C VAL A 296 13.18 16.31 23.92
N ALA A 297 12.80 16.18 22.65
CA ALA A 297 11.66 16.93 22.12
C ALA A 297 10.33 16.36 22.66
N PRO A 298 9.29 17.21 22.89
CA PRO A 298 7.98 16.74 23.37
C PRO A 298 7.39 15.59 22.54
N ALA A 299 7.52 15.63 21.22
CA ALA A 299 7.05 14.59 20.31
C ALA A 299 7.82 13.25 20.44
N GLN A 300 8.97 13.24 21.12
CA GLN A 300 9.76 12.03 21.41
C GLN A 300 9.39 11.41 22.77
N ILE A 301 8.50 12.06 23.51
CA ILE A 301 7.97 11.56 24.78
C ILE A 301 6.79 10.63 24.52
N VAL A 302 6.76 9.52 25.23
CA VAL A 302 5.60 8.66 25.35
C VAL A 302 5.10 8.71 26.79
N LEU A 303 3.81 9.06 26.98
CA LEU A 303 3.14 9.03 28.28
C LEU A 303 2.45 7.68 28.44
N THR A 304 2.68 7.01 29.57
CA THR A 304 2.01 5.76 29.93
C THR A 304 1.44 5.83 31.33
N GLY A 305 0.31 5.16 31.57
CA GLY A 305 -0.35 5.10 32.86
C GLY A 305 -1.84 4.76 32.73
N VAL A 306 -2.49 4.49 33.83
CA VAL A 306 -3.91 4.15 33.87
C VAL A 306 -4.78 5.34 33.46
N SER A 307 -4.40 6.55 33.85
CA SER A 307 -5.10 7.80 33.51
C SER A 307 -4.71 8.38 32.15
N ALA A 308 -3.69 7.85 31.50
CA ALA A 308 -3.19 8.37 30.21
C ALA A 308 -4.27 8.44 29.09
N ALA A 309 -5.29 7.63 29.17
CA ALA A 309 -6.42 7.64 28.22
C ALA A 309 -7.33 8.88 28.36
N GLN A 310 -7.31 9.57 29.49
CA GLN A 310 -8.24 10.67 29.81
C GLN A 310 -7.78 12.04 29.31
N PHE A 311 -6.51 12.15 28.92
CA PHE A 311 -5.94 13.42 28.47
C PHE A 311 -6.13 13.63 26.97
N GLU A 312 -6.84 14.67 26.58
CA GLU A 312 -6.93 15.08 25.18
C GLU A 312 -5.64 15.81 24.73
N PRO A 313 -5.15 15.58 23.50
CA PRO A 313 -3.98 16.28 23.00
C PRO A 313 -4.30 17.75 22.80
N THR A 314 -3.72 18.61 23.64
CA THR A 314 -3.75 20.07 23.46
C THR A 314 -2.46 20.52 22.79
N GLY A 315 -2.53 20.79 21.51
CA GLY A 315 -1.43 21.37 20.73
C GLY A 315 -1.90 21.74 19.34
N GLU A 316 -1.72 22.99 18.95
CA GLU A 316 -1.93 23.42 17.58
C GLU A 316 -0.81 22.83 16.71
N ARG A 317 -1.19 22.27 15.56
CA ARG A 317 -0.23 21.75 14.57
C ARG A 317 0.15 22.85 13.59
N PRO A 318 1.39 22.84 13.06
CA PRO A 318 1.81 23.84 12.08
C PRO A 318 0.91 23.80 10.83
N THR A 319 0.53 24.98 10.36
CA THR A 319 -0.39 25.19 9.23
C THR A 319 0.35 25.76 8.01
N GLY A 320 1.48 25.20 7.60
CA GLY A 320 2.24 25.66 6.43
C GLY A 320 2.63 24.54 5.48
N GLU A 321 2.61 24.80 4.16
CA GLU A 321 3.21 23.88 3.19
C GLU A 321 4.72 23.82 3.40
N ARG A 322 5.26 22.61 3.51
CA ARG A 322 6.70 22.37 3.67
C ARG A 322 7.40 22.56 2.31
N PRO A 323 8.48 23.35 2.23
CA PRO A 323 9.31 23.42 1.04
C PRO A 323 9.91 22.04 0.69
N PRO A 324 10.10 21.72 -0.59
CA PRO A 324 10.77 20.50 -1.00
C PRO A 324 12.21 20.45 -0.46
N GLY A 325 12.55 19.36 0.25
CA GLY A 325 13.91 19.13 0.77
C GLY A 325 14.16 19.58 2.21
N GLU A 326 13.20 20.20 2.87
CA GLU A 326 13.27 20.42 4.32
C GLU A 326 12.94 19.13 5.11
N GLU A 327 13.58 18.99 6.28
CA GLU A 327 13.27 17.91 7.21
C GLU A 327 11.83 18.05 7.70
N PRO A 328 11.04 16.94 7.77
CA PRO A 328 9.71 17.01 8.37
C PRO A 328 9.81 17.44 9.82
N ALA A 329 9.14 18.54 10.17
CA ALA A 329 9.03 18.93 11.56
C ALA A 329 8.25 17.86 12.33
N VAL A 330 8.87 17.31 13.35
CA VAL A 330 8.22 16.40 14.28
C VAL A 330 7.65 17.25 15.39
N GLU A 331 6.43 17.71 15.18
CA GLU A 331 5.73 18.55 16.15
C GLU A 331 4.41 17.88 16.52
N GLY A 332 4.15 17.81 17.80
CA GLY A 332 2.89 17.26 18.30
C GLY A 332 2.96 16.96 19.79
N PRO A 333 1.81 16.71 20.41
CA PRO A 333 1.76 16.30 21.79
C PRO A 333 2.39 14.93 21.97
N PRO A 334 2.87 14.60 23.19
CA PRO A 334 3.38 13.29 23.52
C PRO A 334 2.43 12.16 23.12
N ARG A 335 3.00 11.09 22.56
CA ARG A 335 2.25 9.87 22.26
C ARG A 335 1.79 9.23 23.57
N ARG A 336 0.66 8.54 23.54
CA ARG A 336 0.08 7.88 24.71
C ARG A 336 0.00 6.39 24.51
N VAL A 337 0.35 5.67 25.57
CA VAL A 337 0.19 4.22 25.69
C VAL A 337 -0.56 3.97 26.99
N PRO A 338 -1.90 3.92 26.97
CA PRO A 338 -2.68 3.65 28.17
C PRO A 338 -2.42 2.22 28.64
N LEU A 339 -2.31 2.05 29.96
CA LEU A 339 -2.23 0.75 30.59
C LEU A 339 -3.63 0.21 30.85
N GLY A 340 -3.80 -1.10 30.64
CA GLY A 340 -5.03 -1.81 30.93
C GLY A 340 -5.31 -1.92 32.45
N ALA A 341 -6.46 -2.48 32.78
CA ALA A 341 -6.88 -2.64 34.18
C ALA A 341 -6.11 -3.75 34.92
N ASP A 342 -5.41 -4.64 34.22
CA ASP A 342 -4.65 -5.75 34.81
C ASP A 342 -3.15 -5.37 34.89
N PRO A 343 -2.62 -5.10 36.08
CA PRO A 343 -1.20 -4.79 36.24
C PRO A 343 -0.26 -5.87 35.71
N ALA A 344 -0.64 -7.14 35.78
CA ALA A 344 0.19 -8.24 35.30
C ALA A 344 0.46 -8.18 33.79
N ALA A 345 -0.41 -7.55 33.02
CA ALA A 345 -0.26 -7.37 31.57
C ALA A 345 0.58 -6.14 31.17
N TRP A 346 0.85 -5.20 32.03
CA TRP A 346 1.44 -3.89 31.72
C TRP A 346 2.80 -3.97 31.02
N SER A 347 3.68 -4.88 31.45
CA SER A 347 4.98 -5.06 30.78
C SER A 347 4.82 -5.55 29.34
N ASP A 348 3.86 -6.43 29.08
CA ASP A 348 3.58 -6.93 27.73
C ASP A 348 2.88 -5.87 26.86
N GLU A 349 2.04 -5.05 27.45
CA GLU A 349 1.41 -3.90 26.78
C GLU A 349 2.47 -2.87 26.33
N LEU A 350 3.44 -2.55 27.19
CA LEU A 350 4.55 -1.66 26.83
C LEU A 350 5.45 -2.26 25.74
N ARG A 351 5.75 -3.55 25.81
CA ARG A 351 6.50 -4.24 24.74
C ARG A 351 5.76 -4.20 23.43
N ALA A 352 4.44 -4.48 23.46
CA ALA A 352 3.58 -4.44 22.28
C ALA A 352 3.45 -3.03 21.68
N ALA A 353 3.67 -1.97 22.46
CA ALA A 353 3.63 -0.60 21.98
C ALA A 353 4.79 -0.21 21.05
N GLY A 354 5.81 -1.07 20.91
CA GLY A 354 6.94 -0.86 20.00
C GLY A 354 7.74 0.41 20.31
N LEU A 355 8.04 0.63 21.59
CA LEU A 355 8.78 1.81 22.05
C LEU A 355 10.28 1.69 21.84
N THR A 356 10.80 0.45 21.73
CA THR A 356 12.21 0.20 21.45
C THR A 356 12.44 0.13 19.94
N ASN A 357 13.22 1.05 19.42
CA ASN A 357 13.66 1.01 18.04
C ASN A 357 15.12 1.39 17.93
N ARG A 358 15.98 0.39 17.75
CA ARG A 358 17.43 0.57 17.60
C ARG A 358 17.82 0.77 16.14
N LEU A 359 17.20 1.73 15.47
CA LEU A 359 17.77 2.18 14.20
C LEU A 359 19.16 2.76 14.49
N PRO A 360 20.19 2.47 13.67
CA PRO A 360 21.46 3.15 13.76
C PRO A 360 21.21 4.66 13.76
N GLU A 361 21.91 5.40 14.64
CA GLU A 361 21.79 6.86 14.69
C GLU A 361 22.07 7.42 13.29
N ARG A 362 21.05 7.93 12.68
CA ARG A 362 21.11 8.55 11.35
C ARG A 362 20.65 9.97 11.49
N ARG A 363 21.51 10.89 11.12
CA ARG A 363 21.14 12.29 11.00
C ARG A 363 20.62 12.50 9.59
N TRP A 364 19.45 13.11 9.49
CA TRP A 364 18.98 13.70 8.23
C TRP A 364 20.05 14.70 7.76
N SER A 365 20.72 14.42 6.67
CA SER A 365 21.70 15.32 6.04
C SER A 365 21.19 15.84 4.69
N GLY A 366 19.89 16.22 4.66
CA GLY A 366 19.25 16.75 3.46
C GLY A 366 19.23 15.73 2.30
N GLY A 367 18.25 14.88 2.23
CA GLY A 367 18.01 13.88 1.19
C GLY A 367 19.21 13.03 0.76
N PRO A 368 19.04 11.82 0.24
CA PRO A 368 20.15 11.13 -0.40
C PRO A 368 20.67 12.11 -1.45
N ALA A 369 21.98 12.41 -1.38
CA ALA A 369 22.59 13.20 -2.45
C ALA A 369 22.03 12.61 -3.73
N ARG A 370 21.42 13.43 -4.58
CA ARG A 370 20.96 13.02 -5.92
C ARG A 370 22.20 12.56 -6.68
N SER A 371 22.73 11.46 -6.23
CA SER A 371 23.84 10.78 -6.87
C SER A 371 23.29 10.34 -8.20
N ALA A 372 23.86 10.88 -9.26
CA ALA A 372 23.81 10.22 -10.53
C ALA A 372 24.17 8.76 -10.23
N ALA A 373 23.15 7.89 -10.25
CA ALA A 373 23.30 6.48 -9.91
C ALA A 373 24.52 5.97 -10.69
N ALA A 374 25.50 5.42 -9.97
CA ALA A 374 26.53 4.64 -10.64
C ALA A 374 25.78 3.58 -11.45
N PRO A 375 26.03 3.44 -12.74
CA PRO A 375 25.32 2.49 -13.57
C PRO A 375 25.77 1.07 -13.21
N HIS A 376 25.12 0.45 -12.25
CA HIS A 376 24.81 -0.95 -12.44
C HIS A 376 23.84 -0.94 -13.60
N ALA A 377 24.06 -1.82 -14.60
CA ALA A 377 23.28 -1.84 -15.82
C ALA A 377 21.79 -1.72 -15.47
N ALA A 378 21.31 -0.47 -15.52
CA ALA A 378 19.98 -0.15 -15.04
C ALA A 378 19.02 -0.79 -16.03
N LEU A 379 18.25 -1.76 -15.58
CA LEU A 379 17.18 -2.35 -16.36
C LEU A 379 16.30 -1.18 -16.82
N SER A 380 16.18 -0.98 -18.13
CA SER A 380 15.23 0.02 -18.64
C SER A 380 13.80 -0.52 -18.49
N LEU A 381 12.82 0.37 -18.51
CA LEU A 381 11.40 -0.05 -18.51
C LEU A 381 11.11 -0.93 -19.74
N ASP A 382 11.65 -0.54 -20.90
CA ASP A 382 11.48 -1.29 -22.14
C ASP A 382 12.12 -2.69 -22.07
N ASP A 383 13.33 -2.80 -21.51
CA ASP A 383 14.01 -4.11 -21.31
C ASP A 383 13.23 -4.98 -20.31
N PHE A 384 12.68 -4.38 -19.26
CA PHE A 384 11.85 -5.12 -18.30
C PHE A 384 10.57 -5.65 -18.95
N VAL A 385 9.83 -4.80 -19.67
CA VAL A 385 8.59 -5.20 -20.38
C VAL A 385 8.88 -6.25 -21.45
N ALA A 386 9.97 -6.09 -22.23
CA ALA A 386 10.40 -7.07 -23.20
C ALA A 386 10.75 -8.42 -22.55
N GLY A 387 11.38 -8.40 -21.38
CA GLY A 387 11.73 -9.60 -20.60
C GLY A 387 10.54 -10.32 -19.96
N LEU A 388 9.35 -9.73 -19.95
CA LEU A 388 8.13 -10.39 -19.49
C LEU A 388 7.59 -11.44 -20.48
N ASP A 389 8.01 -11.40 -21.75
CA ASP A 389 7.52 -12.29 -22.82
C ASP A 389 5.97 -12.33 -22.88
N VAL A 390 5.37 -11.14 -22.94
CA VAL A 390 3.92 -10.98 -22.91
C VAL A 390 3.28 -11.55 -24.19
N GLN A 391 2.40 -12.50 -24.02
CA GLN A 391 1.62 -13.12 -25.08
C GLN A 391 0.16 -12.72 -24.95
N VAL A 392 -0.42 -12.24 -26.07
CA VAL A 392 -1.80 -11.77 -26.13
C VAL A 392 -2.57 -12.58 -27.15
N ASP A 393 -3.55 -13.34 -26.72
CA ASP A 393 -4.47 -14.08 -27.56
C ASP A 393 -5.78 -13.31 -27.75
N TYR A 394 -6.29 -13.27 -28.97
CA TYR A 394 -7.52 -12.58 -29.37
C TYR A 394 -8.57 -13.60 -29.80
N LEU A 395 -9.49 -13.91 -28.90
CA LEU A 395 -10.46 -14.97 -29.07
C LEU A 395 -11.85 -14.40 -29.44
N PRO A 396 -12.52 -14.92 -30.48
CA PRO A 396 -13.92 -14.58 -30.72
C PRO A 396 -14.78 -14.98 -29.52
N VAL A 397 -15.69 -14.11 -29.11
CA VAL A 397 -16.60 -14.41 -28.01
C VAL A 397 -17.76 -15.23 -28.53
N VAL A 398 -17.95 -16.41 -27.98
CA VAL A 398 -19.16 -17.24 -28.25
C VAL A 398 -20.23 -16.93 -27.21
N ALA A 399 -21.49 -17.24 -27.53
CA ALA A 399 -22.64 -16.86 -26.70
C ALA A 399 -22.47 -17.32 -25.22
N ASP A 400 -21.97 -18.52 -25.00
CA ASP A 400 -21.75 -19.08 -23.66
C ASP A 400 -20.60 -18.38 -22.87
N GLY A 401 -19.66 -17.73 -23.55
CA GLY A 401 -18.54 -16.99 -22.97
C GLY A 401 -18.84 -15.53 -22.62
N VAL A 402 -20.00 -15.00 -23.01
CA VAL A 402 -20.34 -13.57 -22.78
C VAL A 402 -20.38 -13.23 -21.29
N GLY A 403 -20.84 -14.16 -20.44
CA GLY A 403 -20.91 -13.95 -18.99
C GLY A 403 -19.53 -13.69 -18.37
N GLU A 404 -18.55 -14.50 -18.72
CA GLU A 404 -17.16 -14.35 -18.23
C GLU A 404 -16.57 -12.99 -18.64
N VAL A 405 -16.74 -12.64 -19.93
CA VAL A 405 -16.21 -11.39 -20.45
C VAL A 405 -16.91 -10.19 -19.82
N ALA A 406 -18.23 -10.25 -19.60
CA ALA A 406 -18.99 -9.19 -18.94
C ALA A 406 -18.51 -8.95 -17.50
N GLU A 407 -18.17 -10.00 -16.77
CA GLU A 407 -17.60 -9.88 -15.42
C GLU A 407 -16.22 -9.20 -15.41
N VAL A 408 -15.37 -9.49 -16.41
CA VAL A 408 -14.07 -8.84 -16.56
C VAL A 408 -14.26 -7.36 -16.84
N VAL A 409 -15.12 -7.00 -17.79
CA VAL A 409 -15.42 -5.60 -18.16
C VAL A 409 -16.01 -4.82 -16.98
N ALA A 410 -16.89 -5.43 -16.20
CA ALA A 410 -17.51 -4.78 -15.05
C ALA A 410 -16.48 -4.41 -13.94
N ARG A 411 -15.36 -5.12 -13.89
CA ARG A 411 -14.26 -4.87 -12.93
C ARG A 411 -13.13 -4.01 -13.47
N ALA A 412 -13.07 -3.80 -14.78
CA ALA A 412 -12.00 -3.09 -15.48
C ALA A 412 -12.22 -1.56 -15.52
N TYR A 413 -12.56 -0.93 -14.40
CA TYR A 413 -12.94 0.49 -14.35
C TYR A 413 -11.78 1.45 -14.57
N ASP A 414 -10.54 1.09 -14.22
CA ASP A 414 -9.37 1.96 -14.39
C ASP A 414 -8.91 2.04 -15.84
N PHE A 415 -9.00 0.91 -16.58
CA PHE A 415 -8.80 0.88 -18.02
C PHE A 415 -10.07 0.43 -18.74
N ALA A 416 -11.04 1.32 -18.79
CA ALA A 416 -12.23 1.20 -19.64
C ALA A 416 -12.37 2.49 -20.44
N LEU A 417 -12.32 2.40 -21.77
CA LEU A 417 -12.44 3.57 -22.64
C LEU A 417 -13.86 4.13 -22.65
N THR A 418 -14.86 3.28 -22.44
CA THR A 418 -16.27 3.66 -22.35
C THR A 418 -16.90 2.98 -21.13
N SER A 419 -18.15 3.34 -20.81
CA SER A 419 -18.91 2.67 -19.76
C SER A 419 -19.11 1.19 -20.09
N ALA A 420 -19.08 0.34 -19.06
CA ALA A 420 -19.33 -1.09 -19.22
C ALA A 420 -20.72 -1.34 -19.80
N LEU A 421 -20.81 -2.22 -20.79
CA LEU A 421 -22.08 -2.66 -21.34
C LEU A 421 -22.63 -3.84 -20.51
N PRO A 422 -23.97 -3.90 -20.31
CA PRO A 422 -24.61 -5.07 -19.71
C PRO A 422 -24.35 -6.35 -20.51
N ALA A 423 -24.33 -7.51 -19.86
CA ALA A 423 -24.12 -8.80 -20.53
C ALA A 423 -25.11 -9.06 -21.67
N ALA A 424 -26.37 -8.64 -21.55
CA ALA A 424 -27.37 -8.76 -22.62
C ALA A 424 -26.97 -7.99 -23.88
N ALA A 425 -26.51 -6.74 -23.73
CA ALA A 425 -26.06 -5.92 -24.86
C ALA A 425 -24.76 -6.46 -25.49
N LEU A 426 -23.87 -7.08 -24.71
CA LEU A 426 -22.72 -7.80 -25.25
C LEU A 426 -23.14 -9.06 -26.01
N ALA A 427 -24.12 -9.80 -25.53
CA ALA A 427 -24.61 -11.01 -26.19
C ALA A 427 -25.20 -10.73 -27.58
N GLU A 428 -25.93 -9.62 -27.75
CA GLU A 428 -26.47 -9.20 -29.05
C GLU A 428 -25.38 -8.89 -30.09
N ARG A 429 -24.16 -8.59 -29.62
CA ARG A 429 -23.01 -8.23 -30.46
C ARG A 429 -21.87 -9.26 -30.40
N ALA A 430 -22.14 -10.49 -29.97
CA ALA A 430 -21.11 -11.50 -29.75
C ALA A 430 -20.13 -11.67 -30.94
N ALA A 431 -20.62 -11.58 -32.17
CA ALA A 431 -19.79 -11.68 -33.38
C ALA A 431 -18.77 -10.53 -33.55
N ASP A 432 -18.99 -9.40 -32.89
CA ASP A 432 -18.16 -8.20 -32.96
C ASP A 432 -17.21 -8.08 -31.74
N LEU A 433 -17.24 -9.06 -30.86
CA LEU A 433 -16.44 -9.08 -29.64
C LEU A 433 -15.17 -9.90 -29.81
N LEU A 434 -14.07 -9.39 -29.24
CA LEU A 434 -12.82 -10.11 -29.07
C LEU A 434 -12.46 -10.12 -27.58
N ALA A 435 -12.47 -11.30 -26.99
CA ALA A 435 -11.91 -11.50 -25.66
C ALA A 435 -10.38 -11.47 -25.75
N ILE A 436 -9.75 -10.79 -24.82
CA ILE A 436 -8.30 -10.65 -24.72
C ILE A 436 -7.84 -11.57 -23.60
N ARG A 437 -7.05 -12.58 -23.93
CA ARG A 437 -6.37 -13.43 -22.96
C ARG A 437 -4.90 -13.08 -22.93
N VAL A 438 -4.34 -12.93 -21.73
CA VAL A 438 -2.96 -12.52 -21.56
C VAL A 438 -2.24 -13.52 -20.68
N ARG A 439 -1.01 -13.84 -21.06
CA ARG A 439 -0.04 -14.59 -20.27
C ARG A 439 1.34 -13.98 -20.43
N ASP A 440 2.17 -14.12 -19.43
CA ASP A 440 3.58 -13.75 -19.47
C ASP A 440 4.40 -14.76 -18.65
N ARG A 441 5.70 -14.54 -18.50
CA ARG A 441 6.56 -15.45 -17.73
C ARG A 441 6.19 -15.54 -16.23
N LEU A 442 5.40 -14.60 -15.69
CA LEU A 442 4.96 -14.60 -14.30
C LEU A 442 3.65 -15.38 -14.10
N GLY A 443 2.88 -15.61 -15.17
CA GLY A 443 1.67 -16.42 -15.09
C GLY A 443 0.67 -16.25 -16.24
N ASP A 444 -0.42 -17.01 -16.15
CA ASP A 444 -1.59 -16.90 -17.03
C ASP A 444 -2.68 -16.09 -16.31
N TYR A 445 -3.03 -14.95 -16.87
CA TYR A 445 -4.04 -14.03 -16.32
C TYR A 445 -5.47 -14.37 -16.82
N GLY A 446 -5.61 -15.38 -17.67
CA GLY A 446 -6.89 -15.76 -18.25
C GLY A 446 -7.50 -14.69 -19.15
N THR A 447 -8.82 -14.65 -19.22
CA THR A 447 -9.56 -13.58 -19.91
C THR A 447 -9.35 -12.27 -19.15
N SER A 448 -8.58 -11.36 -19.76
CA SER A 448 -8.09 -10.14 -19.16
C SER A 448 -8.68 -8.87 -19.75
N GLY A 449 -9.49 -8.99 -20.79
CA GLY A 449 -10.11 -7.81 -21.39
C GLY A 449 -11.08 -8.14 -22.53
N LEU A 450 -11.63 -7.06 -23.07
CA LEU A 450 -12.58 -7.10 -24.19
C LEU A 450 -12.34 -5.93 -25.13
N VAL A 451 -12.44 -6.20 -26.43
CA VAL A 451 -12.68 -5.20 -27.46
C VAL A 451 -13.98 -5.49 -28.17
N ALA A 452 -14.86 -4.49 -28.29
CA ALA A 452 -16.03 -4.52 -29.15
C ALA A 452 -15.79 -3.61 -30.36
N LEU A 453 -16.01 -4.15 -31.54
CA LEU A 453 -15.74 -3.50 -32.81
C LEU A 453 -17.05 -3.25 -33.58
N ASP A 454 -17.18 -2.06 -34.16
CA ASP A 454 -18.15 -1.80 -35.23
C ASP A 454 -17.35 -1.73 -36.54
N ARG A 455 -17.67 -2.61 -37.49
CA ARG A 455 -16.89 -2.84 -38.69
C ARG A 455 -17.65 -2.36 -39.92
N SER A 456 -17.21 -1.25 -40.49
CA SER A 456 -17.65 -0.81 -41.82
C SER A 456 -16.56 -1.05 -42.85
N ALA A 457 -16.91 -0.98 -44.16
CA ALA A 457 -15.96 -1.22 -45.23
C ALA A 457 -14.77 -0.24 -45.23
N GLU A 458 -14.99 1.02 -44.84
CA GLU A 458 -13.98 2.08 -44.89
C GLU A 458 -13.40 2.37 -43.53
N ARG A 459 -14.14 2.10 -42.42
CA ARG A 459 -13.75 2.49 -41.07
C ARG A 459 -14.21 1.46 -40.05
N TRP A 460 -13.30 1.10 -39.13
CA TRP A 460 -13.62 0.36 -37.92
C TRP A 460 -13.72 1.29 -36.74
N THR A 461 -14.61 0.98 -35.82
CA THR A 461 -14.76 1.73 -34.57
C THR A 461 -14.58 0.77 -33.40
N VAL A 462 -13.68 1.15 -32.46
CA VAL A 462 -13.54 0.50 -31.17
C VAL A 462 -14.56 1.15 -30.24
N ASP A 463 -15.68 0.47 -29.99
CA ASP A 463 -16.78 0.98 -29.16
C ASP A 463 -16.56 0.68 -27.68
N VAL A 464 -15.94 -0.46 -27.37
CA VAL A 464 -15.55 -0.86 -26.02
C VAL A 464 -14.11 -1.35 -26.07
N PHE A 465 -13.30 -0.88 -25.17
CA PHE A 465 -11.99 -1.45 -24.90
C PHE A 465 -11.72 -1.36 -23.40
N SER A 466 -11.65 -2.52 -22.77
CA SER A 466 -11.42 -2.65 -21.34
C SER A 466 -10.38 -3.72 -21.08
N LEU A 467 -9.49 -3.44 -20.13
CA LEU A 467 -8.45 -4.37 -19.65
C LEU A 467 -8.47 -4.44 -18.14
N SER A 468 -8.29 -5.63 -17.59
CA SER A 468 -8.12 -5.84 -16.15
C SER A 468 -6.76 -5.31 -15.66
N CYS A 469 -6.71 -4.84 -14.42
CA CYS A 469 -5.51 -4.21 -13.86
C CYS A 469 -4.21 -5.04 -13.95
N PRO A 470 -4.20 -6.38 -13.79
CA PRO A 470 -2.97 -7.17 -13.82
C PRO A 470 -2.17 -7.12 -15.14
N VAL A 471 -2.80 -6.73 -16.24
CA VAL A 471 -2.15 -6.72 -17.56
C VAL A 471 -1.76 -5.31 -18.02
N LEU A 472 -2.10 -4.28 -17.25
CA LEU A 472 -1.79 -2.89 -17.57
C LEU A 472 -0.29 -2.58 -17.41
N GLY A 473 0.23 -1.66 -18.22
CA GLY A 473 1.64 -1.24 -18.17
C GLY A 473 2.63 -2.30 -18.67
N LYS A 474 2.13 -3.33 -19.37
CA LYS A 474 2.93 -4.40 -19.98
C LYS A 474 2.92 -4.31 -21.51
N GLY A 475 2.43 -3.22 -22.07
CA GLY A 475 2.32 -3.00 -23.50
C GLY A 475 1.13 -3.70 -24.17
N VAL A 476 0.24 -4.34 -23.40
CA VAL A 476 -0.97 -5.03 -23.89
C VAL A 476 -1.91 -4.04 -24.57
N GLU A 477 -2.05 -2.85 -24.02
CA GLU A 477 -2.90 -1.77 -24.54
C GLU A 477 -2.55 -1.44 -26.00
N ALA A 478 -1.25 -1.22 -26.24
CA ALA A 478 -0.74 -0.92 -27.56
C ALA A 478 -0.79 -2.15 -28.50
N ALA A 479 -0.52 -3.35 -27.97
CA ALA A 479 -0.58 -4.59 -28.74
C ALA A 479 -2.00 -4.86 -29.28
N VAL A 480 -3.03 -4.61 -28.44
CA VAL A 480 -4.43 -4.75 -28.84
C VAL A 480 -4.79 -3.79 -29.98
N LEU A 481 -4.44 -2.52 -29.87
CA LEU A 481 -4.75 -1.57 -30.94
C LEU A 481 -3.98 -1.87 -32.23
N ARG A 482 -2.74 -2.35 -32.15
CA ARG A 482 -1.99 -2.81 -33.34
C ARG A 482 -2.69 -4.01 -34.00
N GLU A 483 -3.16 -4.97 -33.24
CA GLU A 483 -3.90 -6.11 -33.79
C GLU A 483 -5.22 -5.67 -34.44
N VAL A 484 -5.95 -4.72 -33.82
CA VAL A 484 -7.16 -4.15 -34.41
C VAL A 484 -6.85 -3.45 -35.75
N THR A 485 -5.80 -2.63 -35.80
CA THR A 485 -5.40 -1.95 -37.05
C THR A 485 -4.92 -2.93 -38.12
N ARG A 486 -4.23 -4.00 -37.73
CA ARG A 486 -3.83 -5.08 -38.66
C ARG A 486 -5.04 -5.79 -39.26
N ARG A 487 -6.05 -6.12 -38.44
CA ARG A 487 -7.31 -6.74 -38.92
C ARG A 487 -8.12 -5.80 -39.81
N ALA A 488 -8.19 -4.51 -39.42
CA ALA A 488 -8.90 -3.50 -40.21
C ALA A 488 -8.27 -3.32 -41.59
N GLY A 489 -6.94 -3.20 -41.68
CA GLY A 489 -6.21 -3.09 -42.92
C GLY A 489 -6.38 -4.35 -43.81
N ALA A 490 -6.34 -5.56 -43.21
CA ALA A 490 -6.61 -6.81 -43.94
C ALA A 490 -8.03 -6.89 -44.47
N ALA A 491 -9.00 -6.22 -43.85
CA ALA A 491 -10.40 -6.12 -44.30
C ALA A 491 -10.63 -4.96 -45.30
N GLY A 492 -9.59 -4.14 -45.57
CA GLY A 492 -9.67 -3.02 -46.52
C GLY A 492 -10.15 -1.70 -45.91
N ALA A 493 -10.20 -1.60 -44.58
CA ALA A 493 -10.54 -0.35 -43.90
C ALA A 493 -9.34 0.60 -43.84
N ASP A 494 -9.60 1.90 -44.03
CA ASP A 494 -8.56 2.95 -44.05
C ASP A 494 -8.41 3.64 -42.71
N GLU A 495 -9.36 3.45 -41.78
CA GLU A 495 -9.40 4.15 -40.51
C GLU A 495 -9.85 3.23 -39.34
N VAL A 496 -9.21 3.38 -38.19
CA VAL A 496 -9.69 2.86 -36.92
C VAL A 496 -9.91 4.02 -35.96
N VAL A 497 -11.11 4.18 -35.45
CA VAL A 497 -11.51 5.20 -34.49
C VAL A 497 -11.73 4.57 -33.12
N VAL A 498 -11.01 5.05 -32.12
CA VAL A 498 -11.14 4.60 -30.74
C VAL A 498 -12.07 5.55 -29.99
N LYS A 499 -13.28 5.11 -29.67
CA LYS A 499 -14.23 5.91 -28.89
C LYS A 499 -13.87 5.90 -27.41
N TRP A 500 -14.04 7.02 -26.74
CA TRP A 500 -13.82 7.12 -25.32
C TRP A 500 -14.78 8.09 -24.62
N THR A 501 -15.01 7.87 -23.33
CA THR A 501 -15.82 8.72 -22.46
C THR A 501 -15.09 8.87 -21.12
N ASP A 502 -15.07 10.09 -20.57
CA ASP A 502 -14.53 10.30 -19.22
C ASP A 502 -15.55 9.77 -18.19
N THR A 503 -15.20 8.69 -17.51
CA THR A 503 -16.02 8.11 -16.45
C THR A 503 -15.69 8.66 -15.07
N GLY A 504 -14.69 9.54 -14.97
CA GLY A 504 -14.16 10.03 -13.70
C GLY A 504 -13.31 9.00 -12.93
N ARG A 505 -13.25 7.74 -13.41
CA ARG A 505 -12.55 6.61 -12.77
C ARG A 505 -11.54 5.93 -13.69
N ASN A 506 -11.49 6.30 -14.97
CA ASN A 506 -10.64 5.70 -15.99
C ASN A 506 -9.36 6.53 -16.28
N GLY A 507 -8.63 6.87 -15.22
CA GLY A 507 -7.42 7.70 -15.31
C GLY A 507 -6.34 7.08 -16.19
N THR A 508 -6.08 5.78 -16.04
CA THR A 508 -5.09 5.03 -16.82
C THR A 508 -5.48 4.99 -18.31
N ALA A 509 -6.76 4.75 -18.61
CA ALA A 509 -7.25 4.79 -19.99
C ALA A 509 -7.10 6.17 -20.63
N ARG A 510 -7.38 7.25 -19.88
CA ARG A 510 -7.19 8.63 -20.39
C ARG A 510 -5.74 8.96 -20.69
N ARG A 511 -4.81 8.50 -19.85
CA ARG A 511 -3.36 8.69 -20.11
C ARG A 511 -2.97 7.97 -21.40
N PHE A 512 -3.35 6.72 -21.56
CA PHE A 512 -3.10 5.96 -22.77
C PHE A 512 -3.67 6.61 -24.03
N LEU A 513 -4.85 7.25 -23.95
CA LEU A 513 -5.46 7.95 -25.10
C LEU A 513 -4.61 9.10 -25.63
N SER A 514 -3.81 9.77 -24.79
CA SER A 514 -2.90 10.82 -25.25
C SER A 514 -1.75 10.29 -26.12
N GLU A 515 -1.51 8.98 -26.06
CA GLU A 515 -0.47 8.30 -26.83
C GLU A 515 -1.02 7.65 -28.12
N VAL A 516 -2.36 7.47 -28.23
CA VAL A 516 -3.00 6.73 -29.34
C VAL A 516 -2.69 7.35 -30.70
N ASP A 517 -2.75 8.67 -30.80
CA ASP A 517 -2.48 9.37 -32.07
C ASP A 517 -1.02 9.25 -32.54
N GLY A 518 -0.10 8.99 -31.59
CA GLY A 518 1.31 8.72 -31.86
C GLY A 518 1.65 7.24 -32.05
N LEU A 519 0.69 6.35 -31.82
CA LEU A 519 0.90 4.91 -31.88
C LEU A 519 1.00 4.47 -33.34
N ALA A 520 2.13 3.88 -33.73
CA ALA A 520 2.29 3.35 -35.09
C ALA A 520 1.32 2.18 -35.32
N PRO A 521 0.39 2.29 -36.29
CA PRO A 521 -0.51 1.19 -36.63
C PRO A 521 0.30 0.03 -37.26
N ALA A 522 -0.20 -1.20 -37.10
CA ALA A 522 0.46 -2.37 -37.68
C ALA A 522 0.35 -2.39 -39.23
N ASP A 523 -0.70 -1.79 -39.78
CA ASP A 523 -0.80 -1.51 -41.22
C ASP A 523 -0.64 0.02 -41.44
N PRO A 524 0.41 0.48 -42.11
CA PRO A 524 0.69 1.91 -42.30
C PRO A 524 -0.35 2.64 -43.18
N ARG A 525 -1.23 1.89 -43.88
CA ARG A 525 -2.34 2.48 -44.64
C ARG A 525 -3.53 2.85 -43.77
N VAL A 526 -3.61 2.29 -42.54
CA VAL A 526 -4.70 2.50 -41.59
C VAL A 526 -4.39 3.70 -40.72
N ARG A 527 -5.29 4.67 -40.67
CA ARG A 527 -5.20 5.80 -39.75
C ARG A 527 -5.83 5.43 -38.40
N LEU A 528 -5.05 5.53 -37.34
CA LEU A 528 -5.52 5.33 -35.96
C LEU A 528 -5.71 6.67 -35.28
N ARG A 529 -6.87 6.92 -34.66
CA ARG A 529 -7.13 8.12 -33.85
C ARG A 529 -8.10 7.90 -32.71
N ALA A 530 -7.98 8.69 -31.66
CA ALA A 530 -8.95 8.75 -30.59
C ALA A 530 -10.05 9.78 -30.87
N ALA A 531 -11.30 9.47 -30.52
CA ALA A 531 -12.41 10.40 -30.61
C ALA A 531 -13.30 10.31 -29.37
N ARG A 532 -13.65 11.46 -28.80
CA ARG A 532 -14.59 11.50 -27.68
C ARG A 532 -15.97 11.02 -28.18
N ALA A 533 -16.60 10.09 -27.46
CA ALA A 533 -17.96 9.67 -27.77
C ALA A 533 -18.88 10.90 -27.64
N SER A 534 -19.66 11.19 -28.67
CA SER A 534 -20.67 12.25 -28.59
C SER A 534 -21.67 11.86 -27.50
N ALA A 535 -21.99 12.82 -26.63
CA ALA A 535 -23.08 12.68 -25.66
C ALA A 535 -24.40 12.86 -26.39
N ASP A 536 -24.78 11.86 -27.20
CA ASP A 536 -26.11 11.82 -27.81
C ASP A 536 -26.93 10.77 -27.06
N PRO A 537 -27.95 11.16 -26.27
CA PRO A 537 -28.77 10.24 -25.50
C PRO A 537 -29.92 9.65 -26.32
N THR A 538 -29.73 9.47 -27.59
CA THR A 538 -30.77 8.86 -28.46
C THR A 538 -30.34 7.48 -28.88
N THR A 539 -30.69 6.49 -28.08
CA THR A 539 -31.26 5.18 -28.41
C THR A 539 -31.13 4.18 -27.27
N VAL A 540 -31.86 4.38 -26.19
CA VAL A 540 -32.50 3.27 -25.48
C VAL A 540 -33.90 3.76 -25.08
N SER A 541 -34.79 3.83 -26.05
CA SER A 541 -36.20 3.82 -25.79
C SER A 541 -36.61 2.35 -25.67
N ALA A 542 -36.51 1.80 -24.49
CA ALA A 542 -37.28 0.63 -24.12
C ALA A 542 -38.61 1.16 -23.59
N THR A 543 -39.61 1.16 -24.43
CA THR A 543 -41.00 1.26 -24.05
C THR A 543 -41.32 0.18 -23.02
N ALA A 544 -41.35 0.57 -21.76
CA ALA A 544 -42.02 -0.18 -20.72
C ALA A 544 -43.48 0.26 -20.76
N ASP A 545 -44.27 -0.54 -21.44
CA ASP A 545 -45.74 -0.41 -21.45
C ASP A 545 -46.27 -0.78 -20.07
N ALA A 546 -46.98 0.15 -19.48
CA ALA A 546 -47.66 0.02 -18.21
C ALA A 546 -48.91 -0.85 -18.39
N GLY A 547 -48.89 -2.02 -17.82
CA GLY A 547 -50.08 -2.89 -17.66
C GLY A 547 -50.47 -2.93 -16.18
N THR A 548 -51.47 -2.13 -15.86
CA THR A 548 -52.28 -2.10 -14.66
C THR A 548 -52.83 -3.48 -14.28
N ALA A 549 -52.71 -3.88 -13.01
CA ALA A 549 -53.84 -4.48 -12.28
C ALA A 549 -53.53 -4.57 -10.78
N ALA A 550 -54.28 -3.81 -10.04
CA ALA A 550 -54.43 -3.94 -8.59
C ALA A 550 -55.17 -5.24 -8.23
N THR A 551 -54.77 -5.92 -7.16
CA THR A 551 -55.75 -6.51 -6.23
C THR A 551 -55.13 -6.69 -4.86
N ALA A 552 -55.69 -6.01 -3.91
CA ALA A 552 -55.46 -6.15 -2.50
C ALA A 552 -56.12 -7.42 -1.95
N VAL A 553 -55.47 -8.11 -1.01
CA VAL A 553 -56.13 -8.78 0.13
C VAL A 553 -55.17 -8.87 1.29
N ARG A 554 -55.53 -8.24 2.40
CA ARG A 554 -55.12 -8.57 3.77
C ARG A 554 -56.04 -9.71 4.28
N PRO A 555 -55.80 -10.36 5.40
CA PRO A 555 -55.12 -9.88 6.61
C PRO A 555 -53.75 -10.49 6.92
#